data_fb1059992bd594b12b937a1b00846d07
#
_entry.id   fb1059992bd594b12b937a1b00846d07
#
_cell.length_a   1.000
_cell.length_b   1.000
_cell.length_c   1.000
_cell.angle_alpha   90.00
_cell.angle_beta   90.00
_cell.angle_gamma   90.00
#
_symmetry.space_group_name_H-M   'P 1'
#
loop_
_entity.id
_entity.type
_entity.pdbx_description
1 polymer ?
#
loop_
_entity_poly.entity_id
_entity_poly.type
_entity_poly.pdbx_seq_one_letter_code
_entity_poly.pdbx_strand_id
1 'polypeptide(L)'
;MSDLGLVTPVRPALTPGAELLRLHLPSPVEDPWELLRSPLARGRAAVAWYDPVDGRSFAAVGVALRRPARGPRRFALADAAWSELARNTRELGAAPDPSLPLAVSAFSFSHGMPPETWAGFDEGLWVPEL
;
A
#
# COMPACT_ATOMS: atom_id res chain seq x y z
N MET A 1 8.28 -25.88 6.18
CA MET A 1 7.19 -24.92 6.16
C MET A 1 7.55 -23.79 7.12
N SER A 2 7.99 -22.68 6.57
CA SER A 2 8.38 -21.56 7.40
C SER A 2 7.12 -20.98 8.05
N ASP A 3 7.07 -21.11 9.36
CA ASP A 3 6.20 -20.32 10.17
C ASP A 3 6.64 -18.86 9.95
N LEU A 4 5.83 -18.09 9.23
CA LEU A 4 6.16 -16.70 8.91
C LEU A 4 6.18 -15.80 10.14
N GLY A 5 6.02 -16.39 11.35
CA GLY A 5 6.12 -15.62 12.59
C GLY A 5 5.16 -14.43 12.62
N LEU A 6 4.03 -14.57 11.90
CA LEU A 6 3.00 -13.55 11.88
C LEU A 6 2.37 -13.43 13.24
N VAL A 7 2.99 -12.60 14.05
CA VAL A 7 2.32 -12.05 15.21
C VAL A 7 1.09 -11.34 14.66
N THR A 8 -0.09 -11.85 14.98
CA THR A 8 -1.33 -11.12 14.73
C THR A 8 -1.14 -9.74 15.33
N PRO A 9 -1.13 -8.66 14.52
CA PRO A 9 -0.90 -7.35 15.08
C PRO A 9 -2.01 -7.06 16.09
N VAL A 10 -1.62 -6.90 17.34
CA VAL A 10 -2.52 -6.31 18.34
C VAL A 10 -2.85 -4.93 17.79
N ARG A 11 -4.10 -4.69 17.44
CA ARG A 11 -4.52 -3.36 17.00
C ARG A 11 -4.28 -2.40 18.17
N PRO A 12 -3.27 -1.55 18.13
CA PRO A 12 -3.12 -0.54 19.16
C PRO A 12 -4.34 0.38 19.09
N ALA A 13 -4.80 0.83 20.23
CA ALA A 13 -5.90 1.78 20.29
C ALA A 13 -5.56 2.99 19.40
N LEU A 14 -6.48 3.34 18.48
CA LEU A 14 -6.34 4.52 17.63
C LEU A 14 -6.17 5.75 18.53
N THR A 15 -5.06 6.45 18.34
CA THR A 15 -4.90 7.75 18.96
C THR A 15 -5.93 8.70 18.34
N PRO A 16 -6.72 9.44 19.15
CA PRO A 16 -7.65 10.41 18.60
C PRO A 16 -6.95 11.33 17.58
N GLY A 17 -7.52 11.45 16.38
CA GLY A 17 -7.01 12.26 15.30
C GLY A 17 -6.06 11.57 14.31
N ALA A 18 -5.62 10.34 14.58
CA ALA A 18 -4.86 9.56 13.61
C ALA A 18 -5.81 8.80 12.67
N GLU A 19 -5.66 8.98 11.36
CA GLU A 19 -6.42 8.23 10.36
C GLU A 19 -5.84 6.83 10.14
N LEU A 20 -4.51 6.73 10.20
CA LEU A 20 -3.78 5.49 10.01
C LEU A 20 -2.75 5.27 11.12
N LEU A 21 -2.61 4.02 11.49
CA LEU A 21 -1.47 3.56 12.26
C LEU A 21 -0.63 2.64 11.39
N ARG A 22 0.64 2.95 11.26
CA ARG A 22 1.61 2.15 10.54
C ARG A 22 2.57 1.52 11.54
N LEU A 23 2.52 0.20 11.63
CA LEU A 23 3.39 -0.55 12.53
C LEU A 23 4.56 -1.13 11.73
N HIS A 24 5.76 -0.76 12.12
CA HIS A 24 7.00 -1.29 11.54
C HIS A 24 7.50 -2.48 12.36
N LEU A 25 7.57 -3.62 11.71
CA LEU A 25 8.08 -4.85 12.30
C LEU A 25 9.23 -5.38 11.45
N PRO A 26 10.23 -6.02 12.07
CA PRO A 26 11.22 -6.76 11.31
C PRO A 26 10.53 -7.82 10.46
N SER A 27 10.86 -7.87 9.17
CA SER A 27 10.31 -8.89 8.28
C SER A 27 11.22 -10.11 8.22
N PRO A 28 10.69 -11.32 8.43
CA PRO A 28 11.44 -12.54 8.18
C PRO A 28 11.52 -12.89 6.68
N VAL A 29 10.83 -12.15 5.83
CA VAL A 29 10.76 -12.38 4.39
C VAL A 29 11.78 -11.49 3.70
N GLU A 30 12.79 -12.09 3.09
CA GLU A 30 13.82 -11.36 2.34
C GLU A 30 13.36 -11.07 0.91
N ASP A 31 12.62 -11.99 0.30
CA ASP A 31 12.09 -11.85 -1.06
C ASP A 31 10.63 -11.38 -1.02
N PRO A 32 10.33 -10.16 -1.49
CA PRO A 32 8.95 -9.66 -1.51
C PRO A 32 7.97 -10.53 -2.29
N TRP A 33 8.45 -11.27 -3.30
CA TRP A 33 7.61 -12.15 -4.10
C TRP A 33 7.06 -13.33 -3.27
N GLU A 34 7.72 -13.71 -2.19
CA GLU A 34 7.20 -14.73 -1.28
C GLU A 34 5.90 -14.30 -0.63
N LEU A 35 5.74 -13.01 -0.33
CA LEU A 35 4.49 -12.48 0.20
C LEU A 35 3.34 -12.68 -0.79
N LEU A 36 3.59 -12.42 -2.08
CA LEU A 36 2.57 -12.58 -3.12
C LEU A 36 2.19 -14.04 -3.35
N ARG A 37 3.12 -14.96 -3.14
CA ARG A 37 2.87 -16.41 -3.26
C ARG A 37 2.26 -17.01 -2.00
N SER A 38 2.24 -16.26 -0.92
CA SER A 38 1.73 -16.74 0.37
C SER A 38 0.20 -16.80 0.40
N PRO A 39 -0.38 -17.59 1.32
CA PRO A 39 -1.83 -17.60 1.53
C PRO A 39 -2.41 -16.22 1.91
N LEU A 40 -1.60 -15.32 2.46
CA LEU A 40 -2.02 -13.96 2.82
C LEU A 40 -2.45 -13.14 1.62
N ALA A 41 -1.89 -13.39 0.45
CA ALA A 41 -2.23 -12.67 -0.78
C ALA A 41 -3.45 -13.25 -1.50
N ARG A 42 -3.90 -14.44 -1.11
CA ARG A 42 -4.97 -15.15 -1.81
C ARG A 42 -6.29 -14.38 -1.78
N GLY A 43 -6.82 -14.05 -2.96
CA GLY A 43 -8.09 -13.35 -3.08
C GLY A 43 -8.05 -11.88 -2.64
N ARG A 44 -6.85 -11.32 -2.44
CA ARG A 44 -6.66 -9.94 -1.99
C ARG A 44 -5.96 -9.10 -3.05
N ALA A 45 -6.21 -7.80 -3.03
CA ALA A 45 -5.43 -6.88 -3.84
C ALA A 45 -3.95 -6.98 -3.45
N ALA A 46 -3.07 -7.04 -4.44
CA ALA A 46 -1.65 -7.16 -4.21
C ALA A 46 -0.88 -6.43 -5.30
N VAL A 47 0.29 -5.93 -4.94
CA VAL A 47 1.21 -5.31 -5.89
C VAL A 47 2.64 -5.69 -5.54
N ALA A 48 3.46 -5.83 -6.56
CA ALA A 48 4.90 -5.94 -6.41
C ALA A 48 5.58 -4.91 -7.31
N TRP A 49 6.65 -4.39 -6.81
CA TRP A 49 7.50 -3.45 -7.52
C TRP A 49 8.94 -3.88 -7.46
N TYR A 50 9.62 -3.79 -8.57
CA TYR A 50 11.04 -4.03 -8.66
C TYR A 50 11.70 -2.93 -9.47
N ASP A 51 12.72 -2.31 -8.89
CA ASP A 51 13.55 -1.32 -9.56
C ASP A 51 14.88 -1.98 -9.92
N PRO A 52 15.11 -2.27 -11.21
CA PRO A 52 16.34 -2.93 -11.66
C PRO A 52 17.58 -2.05 -11.52
N VAL A 53 17.42 -0.74 -11.46
CA VAL A 53 18.55 0.19 -11.34
C VAL A 53 19.10 0.20 -9.91
N ASP A 54 18.23 0.35 -8.95
CA ASP A 54 18.59 0.41 -7.52
C ASP A 54 18.54 -0.97 -6.83
N GLY A 55 18.00 -1.98 -7.50
CA GLY A 55 17.82 -3.30 -6.93
C GLY A 55 16.78 -3.35 -5.80
N ARG A 56 16.01 -2.28 -5.64
CA ARG A 56 14.96 -2.22 -4.61
C ARG A 56 13.69 -2.92 -5.06
N SER A 57 13.09 -3.64 -4.14
CA SER A 57 11.81 -4.28 -4.40
C SER A 57 10.93 -4.23 -3.16
N PHE A 58 9.64 -4.20 -3.38
CA PHE A 58 8.66 -4.37 -2.32
C PHE A 58 7.44 -5.14 -2.84
N ALA A 59 6.69 -5.71 -1.92
CA ALA A 59 5.38 -6.26 -2.18
C ALA A 59 4.40 -5.71 -1.14
N ALA A 60 3.17 -5.58 -1.55
CA ALA A 60 2.10 -5.10 -0.68
C ALA A 60 0.83 -5.90 -0.92
N VAL A 61 0.10 -6.17 0.15
CA VAL A 61 -1.10 -6.99 0.13
C VAL A 61 -2.20 -6.33 0.95
N GLY A 62 -3.43 -6.45 0.45
CA GLY A 62 -4.61 -5.94 1.11
C GLY A 62 -4.79 -4.44 0.94
N VAL A 63 -5.92 -3.96 1.37
CA VAL A 63 -6.29 -2.54 1.30
C VAL A 63 -6.80 -2.08 2.65
N ALA A 64 -6.01 -1.27 3.33
CA ALA A 64 -6.42 -0.63 4.57
C ALA A 64 -7.28 0.60 4.31
N LEU A 65 -6.97 1.33 3.24
CA LEU A 65 -7.66 2.57 2.90
C LEU A 65 -7.53 2.85 1.41
N ARG A 66 -8.60 3.38 0.82
CA ARG A 66 -8.62 3.88 -0.57
C ARG A 66 -8.95 5.36 -0.60
N ARG A 67 -8.31 6.06 -1.53
CA ARG A 67 -8.64 7.43 -1.91
C ARG A 67 -8.75 7.48 -3.42
N PRO A 68 -9.97 7.38 -3.97
CA PRO A 68 -10.16 7.48 -5.42
C PRO A 68 -9.71 8.85 -5.95
N ALA A 69 -9.09 8.84 -7.12
CA ALA A 69 -8.71 10.05 -7.82
C ALA A 69 -8.90 9.83 -9.32
N ARG A 70 -9.91 10.46 -9.88
CA ARG A 70 -10.34 10.28 -11.28
C ARG A 70 -10.51 11.63 -11.96
N GLY A 71 -10.54 11.58 -13.29
CA GLY A 71 -10.81 12.73 -14.13
C GLY A 71 -9.59 13.60 -14.40
N PRO A 72 -9.81 14.79 -14.97
CA PRO A 72 -8.70 15.69 -15.37
C PRO A 72 -7.88 16.18 -14.20
N ARG A 73 -8.43 16.17 -13.00
CA ARG A 73 -7.74 16.59 -11.77
C ARG A 73 -7.19 15.43 -10.94
N ARG A 74 -7.13 14.22 -11.50
CA ARG A 74 -6.75 13.02 -10.76
C ARG A 74 -5.40 13.10 -10.04
N PHE A 75 -4.42 13.74 -10.65
CA PHE A 75 -3.10 13.89 -10.03
C PHE A 75 -3.14 14.88 -8.86
N ALA A 76 -3.84 15.99 -9.00
CA ALA A 76 -4.01 16.95 -7.91
C ALA A 76 -4.80 16.35 -6.74
N LEU A 77 -5.83 15.57 -7.03
CA LEU A 77 -6.62 14.86 -6.03
C LEU A 77 -5.76 13.82 -5.28
N ALA A 78 -4.94 13.07 -6.00
CA ALA A 78 -4.04 12.09 -5.39
C ALA A 78 -2.97 12.77 -4.53
N ASP A 79 -2.41 13.86 -4.99
CA ASP A 79 -1.43 14.64 -4.23
C ASP A 79 -2.02 15.19 -2.92
N ALA A 80 -3.23 15.72 -2.98
CA ALA A 80 -3.93 16.20 -1.79
C ALA A 80 -4.23 15.05 -0.82
N ALA A 81 -4.69 13.92 -1.32
CA ALA A 81 -4.94 12.73 -0.51
C ALA A 81 -3.65 12.21 0.13
N TRP A 82 -2.57 12.15 -0.61
CA TRP A 82 -1.25 11.77 -0.10
C TRP A 82 -0.81 12.67 1.04
N SER A 83 -0.89 13.98 0.86
CA SER A 83 -0.49 14.96 1.86
C SER A 83 -1.32 14.82 3.14
N GLU A 84 -2.60 14.59 3.01
CA GLU A 84 -3.50 14.35 4.15
C GLU A 84 -3.13 13.06 4.88
N LEU A 85 -2.94 11.96 4.16
CA LEU A 85 -2.55 10.69 4.74
C LEU A 85 -1.20 10.77 5.46
N ALA A 86 -0.23 11.44 4.86
CA ALA A 86 1.10 11.60 5.45
C ALA A 86 1.03 12.37 6.79
N ARG A 87 0.18 13.38 6.87
CA ARG A 87 -0.01 14.16 8.11
C ARG A 87 -0.75 13.37 9.19
N ASN A 88 -1.66 12.49 8.79
CA ASN A 88 -2.55 11.76 9.69
C ASN A 88 -2.10 10.32 9.96
N THR A 89 -0.92 9.95 9.51
CA THR A 89 -0.32 8.65 9.77
C THR A 89 0.61 8.74 10.98
N ARG A 90 0.37 7.88 11.94
CA ARG A 90 1.26 7.66 13.07
C ARG A 90 2.07 6.39 12.87
N GLU A 91 3.36 6.52 13.01
CA GLU A 91 4.29 5.39 12.88
C GLU A 91 4.68 4.86 14.26
N LEU A 92 4.66 3.54 14.39
CA LEU A 92 4.93 2.80 15.61
C LEU A 92 5.93 1.69 15.34
N GLY A 93 6.62 1.27 16.40
CA GLY A 93 7.55 0.14 16.34
C GLY A 93 8.96 0.53 15.96
N ALA A 94 9.63 -0.30 15.16
CA ALA A 94 11.01 -0.06 14.72
C ALA A 94 11.10 1.21 13.85
N ALA A 95 12.34 1.68 13.65
CA ALA A 95 12.57 2.81 12.75
C ALA A 95 12.01 2.50 11.35
N PRO A 96 11.26 3.44 10.75
CA PRO A 96 10.67 3.20 9.43
C PRO A 96 11.75 3.00 8.38
N ASP A 97 11.51 2.04 7.48
CA ASP A 97 12.33 1.85 6.29
C ASP A 97 11.89 2.87 5.24
N PRO A 98 12.75 3.84 4.87
CA PRO A 98 12.37 4.88 3.91
C PRO A 98 12.15 4.34 2.50
N SER A 99 12.56 3.11 2.21
CA SER A 99 12.32 2.46 0.91
C SER A 99 10.91 1.90 0.77
N LEU A 100 10.17 1.75 1.87
CA LEU A 100 8.82 1.22 1.84
C LEU A 100 7.79 2.33 1.71
N PRO A 101 6.97 2.33 0.65
CA PRO A 101 5.95 3.35 0.46
C PRO A 101 4.80 3.19 1.47
N LEU A 102 4.22 4.30 1.86
CA LEU A 102 2.98 4.29 2.64
C LEU A 102 1.79 3.90 1.77
N ALA A 103 1.77 4.33 0.54
CA ALA A 103 0.66 4.14 -0.38
C ALA A 103 1.15 3.83 -1.79
N VAL A 104 0.27 3.19 -2.54
CA VAL A 104 0.46 2.90 -3.96
C VAL A 104 -0.58 3.66 -4.75
N SER A 105 -0.19 4.20 -5.88
CA SER A 105 -1.10 4.90 -6.78
C SER A 105 -1.06 4.31 -8.18
N ALA A 106 -2.21 4.35 -8.84
CA ALA A 106 -2.35 3.95 -10.22
C ALA A 106 -3.37 4.84 -10.91
N PHE A 107 -3.10 5.18 -12.17
CA PHE A 107 -3.93 6.09 -12.94
C PHE A 107 -4.09 5.58 -14.36
N SER A 108 -5.25 5.85 -14.95
CA SER A 108 -5.43 5.66 -16.38
C SER A 108 -4.56 6.65 -17.16
N PHE A 109 -4.14 6.25 -18.35
CA PHE A 109 -3.31 7.08 -19.21
C PHE A 109 -4.03 8.35 -19.66
N SER A 110 -5.34 8.28 -19.85
CA SER A 110 -6.17 9.43 -20.15
C SER A 110 -7.30 9.57 -19.12
N HIS A 111 -7.80 10.78 -18.94
CA HIS A 111 -8.92 11.03 -18.04
C HIS A 111 -10.29 10.64 -18.63
N GLY A 112 -10.33 10.11 -19.86
CA GLY A 112 -11.54 9.59 -20.47
C GLY A 112 -11.98 8.26 -19.86
N MET A 113 -13.15 7.77 -20.30
CA MET A 113 -13.65 6.46 -19.90
C MET A 113 -12.62 5.37 -20.25
N PRO A 114 -12.17 4.57 -19.30
CA PRO A 114 -11.29 3.46 -19.62
C PRO A 114 -12.01 2.44 -20.51
N PRO A 115 -11.32 1.77 -21.43
CA PRO A 115 -11.89 0.66 -22.18
C PRO A 115 -12.43 -0.42 -21.24
N GLU A 116 -13.35 -1.26 -21.74
CA GLU A 116 -13.92 -2.36 -20.95
C GLU A 116 -12.85 -3.29 -20.38
N THR A 117 -11.72 -3.43 -21.06
CA THR A 117 -10.56 -4.20 -20.57
C THR A 117 -10.00 -3.69 -19.26
N TRP A 118 -10.27 -2.44 -18.91
CA TRP A 118 -9.87 -1.81 -17.67
C TRP A 118 -11.01 -1.70 -16.66
N ALA A 119 -12.13 -2.32 -16.95
CA ALA A 119 -13.24 -2.37 -16.01
C ALA A 119 -12.79 -3.01 -14.70
N GLY A 120 -13.05 -2.34 -13.58
CA GLY A 120 -12.54 -2.76 -12.27
C GLY A 120 -11.18 -2.20 -11.90
N PHE A 121 -10.51 -1.47 -12.80
CA PHE A 121 -9.32 -0.73 -12.45
C PHE A 121 -9.68 0.52 -11.62
N ASP A 122 -9.24 0.54 -10.38
CA ASP A 122 -9.49 1.64 -9.46
C ASP A 122 -8.37 2.67 -9.53
N GLU A 123 -8.66 3.82 -10.13
CA GLU A 123 -7.71 4.93 -10.16
C GLU A 123 -7.64 5.62 -8.81
N GLY A 124 -6.44 5.97 -8.42
CA GLY A 124 -6.20 6.74 -7.22
C GLY A 124 -5.13 6.13 -6.35
N LEU A 125 -5.29 6.35 -5.07
CA LEU A 125 -4.33 6.00 -4.03
C LEU A 125 -4.92 4.90 -3.15
N TRP A 126 -4.12 3.93 -2.77
CA TRP A 126 -4.49 2.96 -1.77
C TRP A 126 -3.34 2.63 -0.84
N VAL A 127 -3.70 2.41 0.42
CA VAL A 127 -2.78 2.04 1.48
C VAL A 127 -2.89 0.55 1.71
N PRO A 128 -1.82 -0.23 1.53
CA PRO A 128 -1.86 -1.66 1.80
C PRO A 128 -1.97 -1.96 3.30
N GLU A 129 -2.42 -3.16 3.60
CA GLU A 129 -2.43 -3.67 4.97
C GLU A 129 -1.08 -4.23 5.40
N LEU A 130 -0.34 -4.83 4.43
CA LEU A 130 0.98 -5.44 4.61
C LEU A 130 1.92 -4.96 3.55
#